data_ea57093cc3a6f5cdcc9f494a215acfd4
#
_entry.id   ea57093cc3a6f5cdcc9f494a215acfd4
#
_cell.length_a   1.000
_cell.length_b   1.000
_cell.length_c   1.000
_cell.angle_alpha   90.00
_cell.angle_beta   90.00
_cell.angle_gamma   90.00
#
_symmetry.space_group_name_H-M   'P 1'
#
loop_
_entity.id
_entity.type
_entity.pdbx_description
1 polymer ?
#
loop_
_entity_poly.entity_id
_entity_poly.type
_entity_poly.pdbx_seq_one_letter_code
_entity_poly.pdbx_strand_id
1 'polypeptide(L)'
;FGGTKKWRTCYVSDCTGHAMLNAVSDRIIAEQVPVVERVEALSLIHDGKRCYGAIVRDLITGELLAYVSKATAIATGGAGRIYRVTTNAVICDGTGYDLALGTGVATLSNMEAIQFHPTGIFPAGILVTEGCRGDGGLLRDVDGHRFMPDVEPEKKELASRDVVSRRMEERIAQGKGVKSRFGEHIWLDITLLGEHHIKHKLREVYEICHYFLGVDPTKEWVPVRPAQHYTMGGIRTKPTGESETLKGLFAAGEAACWTMPGLSRLGGN
;
A
#
# COMPACT_ATOMS: atom_id res chain seq x y z
N PHE A 1 -16.21 -5.04 -5.50
CA PHE A 1 -14.99 -4.31 -5.79
C PHE A 1 -14.50 -4.61 -7.21
N GLY A 2 -13.78 -3.62 -7.79
CA GLY A 2 -13.27 -3.74 -9.16
C GLY A 2 -12.42 -4.99 -9.37
N GLY A 3 -12.69 -5.71 -10.46
CA GLY A 3 -11.96 -6.93 -10.82
C GLY A 3 -12.38 -8.21 -10.10
N THR A 4 -13.14 -8.15 -9.02
CA THR A 4 -13.60 -9.34 -8.28
C THR A 4 -14.83 -9.95 -8.95
N LYS A 5 -14.73 -11.21 -9.35
CA LYS A 5 -15.82 -11.94 -10.01
C LYS A 5 -16.69 -12.76 -9.05
N LYS A 6 -16.27 -12.96 -7.82
CA LYS A 6 -16.96 -13.78 -6.80
C LYS A 6 -16.85 -13.13 -5.42
N TRP A 7 -17.88 -13.30 -4.62
CA TRP A 7 -17.95 -12.88 -3.22
C TRP A 7 -17.05 -13.80 -2.36
N ARG A 8 -15.84 -13.34 -2.02
CA ARG A 8 -14.87 -14.08 -1.20
C ARG A 8 -14.00 -13.18 -0.32
N THR A 9 -14.28 -11.88 -0.30
CA THR A 9 -13.52 -10.92 0.49
C THR A 9 -14.00 -10.92 1.92
N CYS A 10 -13.09 -11.19 2.86
CA CYS A 10 -13.33 -10.99 4.29
C CYS A 10 -12.88 -9.56 4.65
N TYR A 11 -13.66 -8.87 5.45
CA TYR A 11 -13.38 -7.48 5.81
C TYR A 11 -14.01 -7.09 7.14
N VAL A 12 -13.48 -6.05 7.75
CA VAL A 12 -14.01 -5.40 8.95
C VAL A 12 -14.29 -3.94 8.58
N SER A 13 -15.50 -3.64 8.12
CA SER A 13 -15.89 -2.31 7.64
C SER A 13 -14.81 -1.66 6.74
N ASP A 14 -14.42 -0.42 7.00
CA ASP A 14 -13.33 0.30 6.34
C ASP A 14 -11.97 0.19 7.08
N CYS A 15 -11.91 -0.57 8.19
CA CYS A 15 -10.75 -0.68 9.09
C CYS A 15 -10.07 -2.08 9.09
N THR A 16 -10.20 -2.84 8.01
CA THR A 16 -9.70 -4.24 7.94
C THR A 16 -8.21 -4.37 8.25
N GLY A 17 -7.37 -3.46 7.74
CA GLY A 17 -5.93 -3.49 8.00
C GLY A 17 -5.61 -3.31 9.47
N HIS A 18 -6.26 -2.36 10.12
CA HIS A 18 -6.12 -2.10 11.56
C HIS A 18 -6.54 -3.29 12.41
N ALA A 19 -7.70 -3.88 12.11
CA ALA A 19 -8.19 -5.06 12.81
C ALA A 19 -7.25 -6.26 12.66
N MET A 20 -6.68 -6.48 11.47
CA MET A 20 -5.69 -7.53 11.24
C MET A 20 -4.40 -7.29 12.03
N LEU A 21 -3.90 -6.05 12.04
CA LEU A 21 -2.69 -5.71 12.79
C LEU A 21 -2.87 -5.97 14.29
N ASN A 22 -3.97 -5.54 14.87
CA ASN A 22 -4.28 -5.77 16.28
C ASN A 22 -4.36 -7.28 16.59
N ALA A 23 -5.10 -8.05 15.79
CA ALA A 23 -5.23 -9.50 15.99
C ALA A 23 -3.89 -10.24 15.91
N VAL A 24 -3.00 -9.86 14.99
CA VAL A 24 -1.66 -10.44 14.88
C VAL A 24 -0.78 -10.01 16.04
N SER A 25 -0.85 -8.74 16.47
CA SER A 25 -0.09 -8.23 17.62
C SER A 25 -0.49 -8.95 18.91
N ASP A 26 -1.79 -9.12 19.16
CA ASP A 26 -2.29 -9.88 20.32
C ASP A 26 -1.78 -11.32 20.29
N ARG A 27 -1.74 -11.94 19.12
CA ARG A 27 -1.22 -13.31 18.97
C ARG A 27 0.28 -13.42 19.24
N ILE A 28 1.08 -12.46 18.77
CA ILE A 28 2.53 -12.38 19.05
C ILE A 28 2.77 -12.31 20.57
N ILE A 29 2.00 -11.49 21.28
CA ILE A 29 2.07 -11.37 22.73
C ILE A 29 1.67 -12.68 23.41
N ALA A 30 0.55 -13.28 23.01
CA ALA A 30 0.05 -14.53 23.58
C ALA A 30 1.03 -15.70 23.39
N GLU A 31 1.70 -15.77 22.26
CA GLU A 31 2.71 -16.79 21.94
C GLU A 31 4.10 -16.44 22.51
N GLN A 32 4.25 -15.31 23.18
CA GLN A 32 5.53 -14.84 23.74
C GLN A 32 6.67 -14.81 22.70
N VAL A 33 6.35 -14.44 21.45
CA VAL A 33 7.36 -14.28 20.39
C VAL A 33 8.25 -13.10 20.74
N PRO A 34 9.60 -13.28 20.82
CA PRO A 34 10.49 -12.18 21.11
C PRO A 34 10.43 -11.10 20.04
N VAL A 35 10.14 -9.86 20.43
CA VAL A 35 10.15 -8.69 19.58
C VAL A 35 11.25 -7.75 20.04
N VAL A 36 12.17 -7.39 19.14
CA VAL A 36 13.24 -6.44 19.41
C VAL A 36 12.93 -5.15 18.67
N GLU A 37 12.62 -4.12 19.42
CA GLU A 37 12.28 -2.81 18.89
C GLU A 37 13.50 -1.92 18.74
N ARG A 38 13.38 -0.89 17.86
CA ARG A 38 14.42 0.14 17.65
C ARG A 38 15.75 -0.44 17.21
N VAL A 39 15.71 -1.44 16.35
CA VAL A 39 16.88 -2.08 15.74
C VAL A 39 16.76 -1.96 14.24
N GLU A 40 17.82 -1.49 13.60
CA GLU A 40 17.92 -1.34 12.15
C GLU A 40 18.81 -2.43 11.57
N ALA A 41 18.33 -3.18 10.59
CA ALA A 41 19.15 -4.14 9.86
C ALA A 41 20.00 -3.39 8.82
N LEU A 42 21.31 -3.65 8.84
CA LEU A 42 22.30 -3.00 7.97
C LEU A 42 22.79 -3.89 6.83
N SER A 43 22.92 -5.19 7.09
CA SER A 43 23.36 -6.16 6.08
C SER A 43 22.95 -7.57 6.48
N LEU A 44 22.90 -8.47 5.50
CA LEU A 44 22.70 -9.89 5.75
C LEU A 44 24.06 -10.59 5.95
N ILE A 45 24.10 -11.57 6.85
CA ILE A 45 25.26 -12.45 7.05
C ILE A 45 25.11 -13.64 6.11
N HIS A 46 26.06 -13.84 5.19
CA HIS A 46 25.99 -14.93 4.20
C HIS A 46 27.37 -15.36 3.70
N ASP A 47 27.46 -16.54 3.11
CA ASP A 47 28.67 -17.10 2.48
C ASP A 47 28.57 -17.14 0.93
N GLY A 48 27.61 -16.44 0.36
CA GLY A 48 27.26 -16.48 -1.06
C GLY A 48 26.37 -17.65 -1.47
N LYS A 49 26.10 -18.61 -0.58
CA LYS A 49 25.22 -19.76 -0.82
C LYS A 49 24.04 -19.80 0.14
N ARG A 50 24.28 -19.37 1.38
CA ARG A 50 23.29 -19.39 2.46
C ARG A 50 23.34 -18.12 3.30
N CYS A 51 22.16 -17.67 3.72
CA CYS A 51 21.97 -16.63 4.72
C CYS A 51 21.98 -17.24 6.13
N TYR A 52 22.66 -16.58 7.06
CA TYR A 52 22.84 -17.00 8.45
C TYR A 52 22.35 -15.96 9.45
N GLY A 53 21.71 -14.91 9.02
CA GLY A 53 21.23 -13.84 9.89
C GLY A 53 21.47 -12.44 9.34
N ALA A 54 21.53 -11.46 10.23
CA ALA A 54 21.75 -10.07 9.88
C ALA A 54 22.68 -9.36 10.87
N ILE A 55 23.42 -8.39 10.38
CA ILE A 55 24.08 -7.36 11.20
C ILE A 55 23.06 -6.23 11.39
N VAL A 56 22.89 -5.84 12.63
CA VAL A 56 21.92 -4.81 13.02
C VAL A 56 22.58 -3.74 13.86
N ARG A 57 21.96 -2.55 13.89
CA ARG A 57 22.35 -1.45 14.76
C ARG A 57 21.24 -1.17 15.75
N ASP A 58 21.57 -1.18 17.03
CA ASP A 58 20.70 -0.64 18.07
C ASP A 58 20.60 0.89 17.92
N LEU A 59 19.39 1.41 17.71
CA LEU A 59 19.17 2.83 17.46
C LEU A 59 19.22 3.70 18.73
N ILE A 60 19.28 3.08 19.92
CA ILE A 60 19.41 3.78 21.20
C ILE A 60 20.87 3.92 21.56
N THR A 61 21.63 2.80 21.50
CA THR A 61 23.03 2.75 21.94
C THR A 61 24.03 3.00 20.82
N GLY A 62 23.62 2.78 19.56
CA GLY A 62 24.49 2.80 18.38
C GLY A 62 25.33 1.51 18.22
N GLU A 63 25.17 0.54 19.09
CA GLU A 63 25.93 -0.71 19.07
C GLU A 63 25.59 -1.57 17.86
N LEU A 64 26.60 -2.22 17.29
CA LEU A 64 26.43 -3.20 16.21
C LEU A 64 26.34 -4.61 16.79
N LEU A 65 25.29 -5.33 16.42
CA LEU A 65 24.98 -6.66 16.89
C LEU A 65 24.82 -7.63 15.71
N ALA A 66 25.21 -8.89 15.91
CA ALA A 66 24.98 -9.96 14.95
C ALA A 66 23.84 -10.88 15.44
N TYR A 67 22.74 -10.90 14.71
CA TYR A 67 21.69 -11.89 14.94
C TYR A 67 21.90 -13.07 14.00
N VAL A 68 22.33 -14.19 14.58
CA VAL A 68 22.60 -15.42 13.83
C VAL A 68 21.39 -16.35 13.89
N SER A 69 20.96 -16.88 12.76
CA SER A 69 19.77 -17.72 12.64
C SER A 69 19.91 -18.80 11.57
N LYS A 70 19.10 -19.85 11.68
CA LYS A 70 18.99 -20.90 10.67
C LYS A 70 18.20 -20.46 9.43
N ALA A 71 17.29 -19.50 9.61
CA ALA A 71 16.45 -18.89 8.58
C ALA A 71 16.21 -17.42 8.91
N THR A 72 16.31 -16.57 7.91
CA THR A 72 16.11 -15.12 8.03
C THR A 72 14.99 -14.71 7.09
N ALA A 73 13.96 -14.05 7.60
CA ALA A 73 12.84 -13.57 6.78
C ALA A 73 12.83 -12.05 6.70
N ILE A 74 12.68 -11.52 5.49
CA ILE A 74 12.46 -10.10 5.21
C ILE A 74 10.96 -9.89 5.00
N ALA A 75 10.34 -9.07 5.85
CA ALA A 75 8.92 -8.72 5.77
C ALA A 75 8.72 -7.21 5.98
N THR A 76 9.61 -6.40 5.40
CA THR A 76 9.76 -4.96 5.60
C THR A 76 8.75 -4.12 4.79
N GLY A 77 7.83 -4.76 4.07
CA GLY A 77 6.95 -4.06 3.14
C GLY A 77 7.66 -3.65 1.85
N GLY A 78 7.10 -2.65 1.18
CA GLY A 78 7.58 -2.19 -0.12
C GLY A 78 8.49 -0.97 -0.08
N ALA A 79 8.59 -0.28 -1.22
CA ALA A 79 9.39 0.93 -1.41
C ALA A 79 8.56 2.15 -1.82
N GLY A 80 7.30 2.20 -1.39
CA GLY A 80 6.38 3.25 -1.85
C GLY A 80 6.81 4.65 -1.45
N ARG A 81 7.63 4.80 -0.42
CA ARG A 81 8.08 6.11 0.06
C ARG A 81 9.10 6.81 -0.85
N ILE A 82 9.63 6.13 -1.84
CA ILE A 82 10.43 6.78 -2.89
C ILE A 82 9.58 7.66 -3.82
N TYR A 83 8.25 7.51 -3.80
CA TYR A 83 7.32 8.32 -4.58
C TYR A 83 6.86 9.55 -3.80
N ARG A 84 6.70 10.67 -4.50
CA ARG A 84 6.28 11.94 -3.91
C ARG A 84 4.90 11.85 -3.25
N VAL A 85 3.96 11.16 -3.90
CA VAL A 85 2.61 10.92 -3.39
C VAL A 85 2.41 9.42 -3.23
N THR A 86 2.25 8.99 -2.01
CA THR A 86 2.14 7.58 -1.66
C THR A 86 1.21 7.39 -0.46
N THR A 87 0.53 6.25 -0.44
CA THR A 87 -0.27 5.81 0.72
C THR A 87 0.58 5.11 1.78
N ASN A 88 1.86 4.86 1.49
CA ASN A 88 2.73 4.08 2.36
C ASN A 88 3.31 4.92 3.51
N ALA A 89 3.56 4.26 4.63
CA ALA A 89 4.25 4.84 5.77
C ALA A 89 5.70 5.24 5.42
N VAL A 90 6.29 6.14 6.21
CA VAL A 90 7.66 6.64 6.01
C VAL A 90 8.70 5.51 6.00
N ILE A 91 8.45 4.45 6.76
CA ILE A 91 9.33 3.29 6.87
C ILE A 91 9.31 2.36 5.65
N CYS A 92 8.40 2.57 4.70
CA CYS A 92 8.33 1.79 3.45
C CYS A 92 9.29 2.38 2.40
N ASP A 93 10.56 2.44 2.70
CA ASP A 93 11.62 3.09 1.91
C ASP A 93 12.41 2.15 0.99
N GLY A 94 12.16 0.83 1.11
CA GLY A 94 12.85 -0.19 0.32
C GLY A 94 14.09 -0.79 0.97
N THR A 95 14.37 -0.49 2.24
CA THR A 95 15.53 -1.05 2.97
C THR A 95 15.64 -2.58 2.86
N GLY A 96 14.48 -3.31 2.90
CA GLY A 96 14.50 -4.77 2.72
C GLY A 96 15.00 -5.22 1.34
N TYR A 97 14.75 -4.44 0.31
CA TYR A 97 15.30 -4.71 -1.04
C TYR A 97 16.78 -4.44 -1.09
N ASP A 98 17.25 -3.38 -0.44
CA ASP A 98 18.68 -3.05 -0.33
C ASP A 98 19.45 -4.14 0.40
N LEU A 99 18.92 -4.64 1.53
CA LEU A 99 19.52 -5.78 2.26
C LEU A 99 19.69 -7.02 1.37
N ALA A 100 18.70 -7.32 0.53
CA ALA A 100 18.79 -8.46 -0.38
C ALA A 100 19.81 -8.22 -1.50
N LEU A 101 19.74 -7.07 -2.17
CA LEU A 101 20.69 -6.70 -3.24
C LEU A 101 22.12 -6.60 -2.74
N GLY A 102 22.34 -6.07 -1.54
CA GLY A 102 23.65 -5.93 -0.90
C GLY A 102 24.40 -7.25 -0.73
N THR A 103 23.68 -8.39 -0.78
CA THR A 103 24.33 -9.72 -0.79
C THR A 103 25.09 -10.01 -2.09
N GLY A 104 24.77 -9.33 -3.19
CA GLY A 104 25.29 -9.64 -4.53
C GLY A 104 24.78 -10.98 -5.10
N VAL A 105 23.91 -11.70 -4.37
CA VAL A 105 23.42 -13.04 -4.72
C VAL A 105 21.90 -13.09 -4.79
N ALA A 106 21.20 -12.50 -3.80
CA ALA A 106 19.76 -12.43 -3.82
C ALA A 106 19.28 -11.48 -4.95
N THR A 107 18.22 -11.86 -5.63
CA THR A 107 17.71 -11.15 -6.79
C THR A 107 16.35 -10.53 -6.50
N LEU A 108 16.08 -9.38 -7.11
CA LEU A 108 14.76 -8.77 -7.17
C LEU A 108 14.11 -9.06 -8.53
N SER A 109 12.79 -9.03 -8.59
CA SER A 109 12.06 -9.14 -9.86
C SER A 109 10.83 -8.22 -9.87
N ASN A 110 10.41 -7.86 -11.09
CA ASN A 110 9.22 -7.05 -11.38
C ASN A 110 9.17 -5.70 -10.64
N MET A 111 10.31 -5.07 -10.39
CA MET A 111 10.40 -3.82 -9.63
C MET A 111 9.70 -2.65 -10.34
N GLU A 112 9.52 -2.73 -11.66
CA GLU A 112 8.75 -1.78 -12.46
C GLU A 112 7.22 -1.88 -12.26
N ALA A 113 6.76 -2.99 -11.66
CA ALA A 113 5.35 -3.24 -11.44
C ALA A 113 4.86 -2.53 -10.17
N ILE A 114 4.38 -1.32 -10.33
CA ILE A 114 3.87 -0.47 -9.24
C ILE A 114 2.37 -0.24 -9.40
N GLN A 115 1.61 -0.48 -8.33
CA GLN A 115 0.19 -0.17 -8.30
C GLN A 115 -0.04 1.23 -7.74
N PHE A 116 -0.77 2.06 -8.47
CA PHE A 116 -1.32 3.31 -7.97
C PHE A 116 -2.75 3.10 -7.50
N HIS A 117 -3.09 3.68 -6.34
CA HIS A 117 -4.47 3.73 -5.87
C HIS A 117 -5.11 5.05 -6.29
N PRO A 118 -6.30 5.02 -6.92
CA PRO A 118 -6.93 6.23 -7.46
C PRO A 118 -7.19 7.31 -6.40
N THR A 119 -7.60 6.91 -5.21
CA THR A 119 -8.12 7.79 -4.18
C THR A 119 -7.17 7.91 -2.98
N GLY A 120 -5.97 8.45 -3.23
CA GLY A 120 -5.13 9.02 -2.17
C GLY A 120 -5.59 10.44 -1.86
N ILE A 121 -5.79 10.79 -0.57
CA ILE A 121 -6.11 12.16 -0.16
C ILE A 121 -4.99 13.11 -0.60
N PHE A 122 -5.36 14.14 -1.32
CA PHE A 122 -4.40 15.12 -1.78
C PHE A 122 -4.31 16.32 -0.81
N PRO A 123 -3.10 16.80 -0.43
CA PRO A 123 -1.78 16.33 -0.89
C PRO A 123 -1.14 15.23 -0.03
N ALA A 124 -1.76 14.81 1.07
CA ALA A 124 -1.15 13.95 2.09
C ALA A 124 -0.85 12.51 1.63
N GLY A 125 -1.53 12.02 0.59
CA GLY A 125 -1.39 10.66 0.10
C GLY A 125 -2.13 9.59 0.90
N ILE A 126 -2.77 9.93 2.02
CA ILE A 126 -3.48 8.97 2.88
C ILE A 126 -4.57 8.27 2.07
N LEU A 127 -4.68 6.96 2.26
CA LEU A 127 -5.62 6.14 1.52
C LEU A 127 -7.08 6.44 1.89
N VAL A 128 -7.90 6.72 0.88
CA VAL A 128 -9.35 6.57 0.97
C VAL A 128 -9.75 5.24 0.34
N THR A 129 -10.38 4.37 1.12
CA THR A 129 -10.73 3.02 0.70
C THR A 129 -11.54 2.98 -0.61
N GLU A 130 -11.31 1.94 -1.42
CA GLU A 130 -12.14 1.65 -2.60
C GLU A 130 -13.62 1.47 -2.24
N GLY A 131 -13.92 1.14 -0.98
CA GLY A 131 -15.28 1.04 -0.46
C GLY A 131 -16.12 2.28 -0.74
N CYS A 132 -15.55 3.48 -0.65
CA CYS A 132 -16.25 4.73 -0.98
C CYS A 132 -16.85 4.71 -2.39
N ARG A 133 -16.07 4.26 -3.38
CA ARG A 133 -16.52 4.11 -4.77
C ARG A 133 -17.45 2.90 -4.94
N GLY A 134 -17.18 1.83 -4.18
CA GLY A 134 -18.02 0.63 -4.11
C GLY A 134 -19.42 0.91 -3.62
N ASP A 135 -19.55 1.80 -2.65
CA ASP A 135 -20.83 2.22 -2.08
C ASP A 135 -21.56 3.28 -2.92
N GLY A 136 -20.92 3.79 -3.98
CA GLY A 136 -21.55 4.71 -4.93
C GLY A 136 -20.91 6.09 -5.00
N GLY A 137 -19.75 6.31 -4.37
CA GLY A 137 -18.99 7.56 -4.50
C GLY A 137 -18.53 7.83 -5.93
N LEU A 138 -18.52 9.11 -6.33
CA LEU A 138 -18.28 9.56 -7.70
C LEU A 138 -16.99 10.36 -7.82
N LEU A 139 -16.31 10.24 -8.97
CA LEU A 139 -15.16 11.07 -9.30
C LEU A 139 -15.61 12.25 -10.19
N ARG A 140 -15.28 13.47 -9.74
CA ARG A 140 -15.66 14.71 -10.42
C ARG A 140 -14.47 15.59 -10.72
N ASP A 141 -14.47 16.23 -11.87
CA ASP A 141 -13.47 17.21 -12.28
C ASP A 141 -13.74 18.62 -11.70
N VAL A 142 -12.96 19.61 -12.16
CA VAL A 142 -13.09 21.01 -11.72
C VAL A 142 -14.47 21.62 -11.99
N ASP A 143 -15.15 21.17 -13.05
CA ASP A 143 -16.50 21.65 -13.40
C ASP A 143 -17.61 20.88 -12.65
N GLY A 144 -17.25 19.94 -11.76
CA GLY A 144 -18.19 19.06 -11.07
C GLY A 144 -18.72 17.92 -11.94
N HIS A 145 -18.19 17.78 -13.16
CA HIS A 145 -18.63 16.74 -14.08
C HIS A 145 -18.12 15.36 -13.66
N ARG A 146 -19.00 14.35 -13.65
CA ARG A 146 -18.69 12.95 -13.44
C ARG A 146 -18.12 12.35 -14.74
N PHE A 147 -16.81 12.33 -14.89
CA PHE A 147 -16.14 11.97 -16.15
C PHE A 147 -15.94 10.46 -16.38
N MET A 148 -15.99 9.63 -15.34
CA MET A 148 -15.72 8.19 -15.50
C MET A 148 -16.67 7.48 -16.47
N PRO A 149 -17.99 7.75 -16.50
CA PRO A 149 -18.90 7.16 -17.47
C PRO A 149 -18.55 7.45 -18.94
N ASP A 150 -17.92 8.59 -19.22
CA ASP A 150 -17.55 9.00 -20.59
C ASP A 150 -16.40 8.15 -21.16
N VAL A 151 -15.51 7.67 -20.28
CA VAL A 151 -14.28 6.97 -20.66
C VAL A 151 -14.27 5.48 -20.28
N GLU A 152 -15.11 5.09 -19.33
CA GLU A 152 -15.28 3.72 -18.84
C GLU A 152 -16.78 3.42 -18.59
N PRO A 153 -17.59 3.33 -19.64
CA PRO A 153 -19.07 3.31 -19.53
C PRO A 153 -19.61 2.08 -18.78
N GLU A 154 -18.92 0.93 -18.86
CA GLU A 154 -19.36 -0.31 -18.22
C GLU A 154 -19.13 -0.32 -16.72
N LYS A 155 -17.89 -0.08 -16.29
CA LYS A 155 -17.46 -0.22 -14.88
C LYS A 155 -17.36 1.10 -14.14
N LYS A 156 -17.27 2.20 -14.85
CA LYS A 156 -17.21 3.55 -14.29
C LYS A 156 -16.14 3.66 -13.20
N GLU A 157 -16.47 4.16 -12.02
CA GLU A 157 -15.57 4.27 -10.87
C GLU A 157 -15.10 2.93 -10.31
N LEU A 158 -15.69 1.82 -10.72
CA LEU A 158 -15.31 0.45 -10.33
C LEU A 158 -14.47 -0.28 -11.37
N ALA A 159 -13.96 0.43 -12.37
CA ALA A 159 -12.90 -0.09 -13.23
C ALA A 159 -11.65 -0.43 -12.38
N SER A 160 -10.71 -1.21 -12.94
CA SER A 160 -9.47 -1.56 -12.23
C SER A 160 -8.68 -0.32 -11.83
N ARG A 161 -7.92 -0.41 -10.75
CA ARG A 161 -7.22 0.74 -10.14
C ARG A 161 -6.30 1.46 -11.13
N ASP A 162 -5.60 0.72 -11.97
CA ASP A 162 -4.73 1.27 -13.00
C ASP A 162 -5.51 2.08 -14.05
N VAL A 163 -6.66 1.58 -14.47
CA VAL A 163 -7.56 2.28 -15.40
C VAL A 163 -8.07 3.58 -14.77
N VAL A 164 -8.67 3.50 -13.58
CA VAL A 164 -9.20 4.70 -12.91
C VAL A 164 -8.09 5.73 -12.68
N SER A 165 -6.91 5.32 -12.18
CA SER A 165 -5.78 6.22 -11.94
C SER A 165 -5.32 6.91 -13.23
N ARG A 166 -5.24 6.18 -14.33
CA ARG A 166 -4.85 6.72 -15.64
C ARG A 166 -5.87 7.71 -16.16
N ARG A 167 -7.17 7.40 -16.07
CA ARG A 167 -8.24 8.32 -16.48
C ARG A 167 -8.27 9.61 -15.65
N MET A 168 -7.97 9.52 -14.37
CA MET A 168 -7.83 10.70 -13.52
C MET A 168 -6.66 11.59 -13.96
N GLU A 169 -5.48 11.02 -14.20
CA GLU A 169 -4.32 11.79 -14.68
C GLU A 169 -4.55 12.37 -16.09
N GLU A 170 -5.18 11.63 -16.99
CA GLU A 170 -5.57 12.14 -18.32
C GLU A 170 -6.54 13.32 -18.17
N ARG A 171 -7.51 13.25 -17.24
CA ARG A 171 -8.44 14.36 -16.99
C ARG A 171 -7.74 15.60 -16.46
N ILE A 172 -6.78 15.42 -15.55
CA ILE A 172 -5.93 16.52 -15.05
C ILE A 172 -5.09 17.11 -16.19
N ALA A 173 -4.46 16.28 -17.02
CA ALA A 173 -3.65 16.73 -18.15
C ALA A 173 -4.46 17.51 -19.21
N GLN A 174 -5.75 17.26 -19.33
CA GLN A 174 -6.69 18.03 -20.16
C GLN A 174 -7.06 19.40 -19.57
N GLY A 175 -6.45 19.79 -18.44
CA GLY A 175 -6.75 21.05 -17.75
C GLY A 175 -8.07 21.03 -16.96
N LYS A 176 -8.60 19.84 -16.67
CA LYS A 176 -9.85 19.64 -15.88
C LYS A 176 -9.57 19.25 -14.44
N GLY A 177 -8.31 19.31 -13.99
CA GLY A 177 -7.94 19.17 -12.59
C GLY A 177 -8.30 20.42 -11.78
N VAL A 178 -8.57 20.21 -10.49
CA VAL A 178 -8.81 21.29 -9.52
C VAL A 178 -7.46 21.82 -9.05
N LYS A 179 -7.19 23.09 -9.29
CA LYS A 179 -5.90 23.71 -8.93
C LYS A 179 -5.82 24.03 -7.44
N SER A 180 -4.69 23.74 -6.83
CA SER A 180 -4.37 24.15 -5.47
C SER A 180 -2.89 24.55 -5.37
N ARG A 181 -2.47 25.10 -4.22
CA ARG A 181 -1.06 25.45 -3.95
C ARG A 181 -0.11 24.24 -3.97
N PHE A 182 -0.63 23.02 -3.86
CA PHE A 182 0.15 21.78 -3.85
C PHE A 182 0.16 21.06 -5.21
N GLY A 183 -0.59 21.56 -6.19
CA GLY A 183 -0.79 20.97 -7.50
C GLY A 183 -2.27 20.73 -7.81
N GLU A 184 -2.54 19.84 -8.75
CA GLU A 184 -3.91 19.57 -9.21
C GLU A 184 -4.42 18.24 -8.66
N HIS A 185 -5.73 18.15 -8.45
CA HIS A 185 -6.43 16.97 -7.95
C HIS A 185 -7.80 16.78 -8.61
N ILE A 186 -8.48 15.71 -8.30
CA ILE A 186 -9.86 15.37 -8.64
C ILE A 186 -10.71 15.37 -7.37
N TRP A 187 -12.00 15.61 -7.47
CA TRP A 187 -12.92 15.46 -6.36
C TRP A 187 -13.47 14.04 -6.24
N LEU A 188 -13.48 13.50 -5.04
CA LEU A 188 -14.28 12.33 -4.66
C LEU A 188 -15.54 12.82 -3.94
N ASP A 189 -16.68 12.64 -4.57
CA ASP A 189 -18.00 12.98 -4.02
C ASP A 189 -18.62 11.74 -3.37
N ILE A 190 -18.67 11.72 -2.04
CA ILE A 190 -19.38 10.71 -1.25
C ILE A 190 -20.59 11.31 -0.51
N THR A 191 -20.86 12.60 -0.67
CA THR A 191 -21.98 13.29 0.01
C THR A 191 -23.32 12.62 -0.29
N LEU A 192 -23.46 12.07 -1.49
CA LEU A 192 -24.67 11.36 -1.92
C LEU A 192 -24.97 10.05 -1.18
N LEU A 193 -24.00 9.51 -0.43
CA LEU A 193 -24.20 8.31 0.42
C LEU A 193 -24.99 8.64 1.70
N GLY A 194 -25.06 9.92 2.06
CA GLY A 194 -25.75 10.40 3.25
C GLY A 194 -24.92 10.30 4.53
N GLU A 195 -25.20 11.20 5.46
CA GLU A 195 -24.44 11.37 6.70
C GLU A 195 -24.39 10.08 7.54
N HIS A 196 -25.53 9.40 7.70
CA HIS A 196 -25.59 8.17 8.47
C HIS A 196 -24.67 7.09 7.92
N HIS A 197 -24.68 6.87 6.59
CA HIS A 197 -23.83 5.87 5.95
C HIS A 197 -22.36 6.22 6.14
N ILE A 198 -21.97 7.47 5.89
CA ILE A 198 -20.56 7.91 5.99
C ILE A 198 -20.05 7.75 7.43
N LYS A 199 -20.80 8.19 8.44
CA LYS A 199 -20.36 8.13 9.84
C LYS A 199 -20.36 6.73 10.44
N HIS A 200 -21.11 5.76 9.89
CA HIS A 200 -21.22 4.42 10.45
C HIS A 200 -20.52 3.32 9.63
N LYS A 201 -20.54 3.44 8.30
CA LYS A 201 -19.94 2.43 7.39
C LYS A 201 -18.58 2.83 6.85
N LEU A 202 -18.29 4.14 6.80
CA LEU A 202 -17.04 4.73 6.35
C LEU A 202 -16.44 5.62 7.44
N ARG A 203 -16.48 5.13 8.68
CA ARG A 203 -16.08 5.90 9.86
C ARG A 203 -14.63 6.34 9.80
N GLU A 204 -13.71 5.46 9.41
CA GLU A 204 -12.29 5.83 9.26
C GLU A 204 -12.10 6.88 8.18
N VAL A 205 -12.83 6.80 7.08
CA VAL A 205 -12.79 7.83 6.02
C VAL A 205 -13.28 9.18 6.56
N TYR A 206 -14.37 9.19 7.33
CA TYR A 206 -14.86 10.40 7.97
C TYR A 206 -13.81 11.01 8.89
N GLU A 207 -13.22 10.21 9.78
CA GLU A 207 -12.20 10.65 10.73
C GLU A 207 -10.94 11.16 10.02
N ILE A 208 -10.46 10.45 8.99
CA ILE A 208 -9.30 10.87 8.20
C ILE A 208 -9.56 12.21 7.51
N CYS A 209 -10.70 12.39 6.85
CA CYS A 209 -11.06 13.65 6.20
C CYS A 209 -11.16 14.79 7.21
N HIS A 210 -11.79 14.55 8.35
CA HIS A 210 -11.97 15.56 9.39
C HIS A 210 -10.65 15.99 10.02
N TYR A 211 -9.81 15.04 10.45
CA TYR A 211 -8.58 15.34 11.21
C TYR A 211 -7.40 15.77 10.34
N PHE A 212 -7.26 15.23 9.12
CA PHE A 212 -6.11 15.52 8.26
C PHE A 212 -6.39 16.59 7.20
N LEU A 213 -7.63 16.80 6.80
CA LEU A 213 -8.00 17.82 5.82
C LEU A 213 -8.81 18.97 6.41
N GLY A 214 -9.47 18.79 7.55
CA GLY A 214 -10.48 19.72 8.05
C GLY A 214 -11.75 19.75 7.19
N VAL A 215 -12.03 18.69 6.42
CA VAL A 215 -13.16 18.55 5.51
C VAL A 215 -14.23 17.66 6.13
N ASP A 216 -15.49 18.08 6.09
CA ASP A 216 -16.64 17.22 6.43
C ASP A 216 -17.14 16.48 5.18
N PRO A 217 -16.76 15.21 4.98
CA PRO A 217 -17.11 14.49 3.76
C PRO A 217 -18.61 14.17 3.62
N THR A 218 -19.41 14.50 4.65
CA THR A 218 -20.89 14.43 4.55
C THR A 218 -21.48 15.64 3.82
N LYS A 219 -20.71 16.72 3.65
CA LYS A 219 -21.14 18.00 3.06
C LYS A 219 -20.25 18.50 1.94
N GLU A 220 -18.98 18.09 1.95
CA GLU A 220 -17.95 18.61 1.04
C GLU A 220 -17.30 17.46 0.29
N TRP A 221 -16.83 17.73 -0.92
CA TRP A 221 -16.08 16.75 -1.70
C TRP A 221 -14.65 16.63 -1.21
N VAL A 222 -14.13 15.42 -1.26
CA VAL A 222 -12.78 15.10 -0.79
C VAL A 222 -11.77 15.25 -1.93
N PRO A 223 -10.68 16.03 -1.76
CA PRO A 223 -9.64 16.13 -2.77
C PRO A 223 -8.84 14.83 -2.83
N VAL A 224 -8.77 14.20 -4.00
CA VAL A 224 -8.06 12.94 -4.22
C VAL A 224 -7.20 12.98 -5.46
N ARG A 225 -6.10 12.23 -5.44
CA ARG A 225 -5.22 12.02 -6.59
C ARG A 225 -4.64 10.61 -6.56
N PRO A 226 -4.33 10.01 -7.72
CA PRO A 226 -3.60 8.75 -7.76
C PRO A 226 -2.31 8.82 -6.94
N ALA A 227 -2.17 7.88 -6.01
CA ALA A 227 -1.01 7.77 -5.14
C ALA A 227 -0.37 6.37 -5.29
N GLN A 228 0.95 6.31 -5.24
CA GLN A 228 1.62 5.01 -5.18
C GLN A 228 1.08 4.25 -3.96
N HIS A 229 0.76 2.97 -4.16
CA HIS A 229 0.07 2.19 -3.12
C HIS A 229 0.75 0.87 -2.80
N TYR A 230 1.25 0.16 -3.81
CA TYR A 230 1.80 -1.17 -3.63
C TYR A 230 2.90 -1.47 -4.65
N THR A 231 4.02 -2.04 -4.19
CA THR A 231 5.09 -2.56 -5.03
C THR A 231 4.84 -4.06 -5.27
N MET A 232 4.48 -4.45 -6.51
CA MET A 232 4.27 -5.86 -6.86
C MET A 232 5.60 -6.61 -7.04
N GLY A 233 6.66 -5.90 -7.37
CA GLY A 233 8.02 -6.40 -7.37
C GLY A 233 8.54 -6.66 -5.96
N GLY A 234 9.73 -7.24 -5.86
CA GLY A 234 10.38 -7.53 -4.59
C GLY A 234 11.42 -8.63 -4.69
N ILE A 235 11.81 -9.16 -3.55
CA ILE A 235 12.77 -10.28 -3.46
C ILE A 235 12.17 -11.49 -4.16
N ARG A 236 12.88 -12.01 -5.15
CA ARG A 236 12.44 -13.15 -5.94
C ARG A 236 12.46 -14.42 -5.10
N THR A 237 11.29 -15.02 -4.92
CA THR A 237 11.10 -16.20 -4.07
C THR A 237 10.45 -17.36 -4.80
N LYS A 238 10.67 -18.56 -4.26
CA LYS A 238 9.88 -19.75 -4.56
C LYS A 238 8.49 -19.64 -3.90
N PRO A 239 7.54 -20.55 -4.23
CA PRO A 239 6.25 -20.62 -3.54
C PRO A 239 6.34 -20.80 -2.02
N THR A 240 7.46 -21.28 -1.52
CA THR A 240 7.74 -21.45 -0.09
C THR A 240 8.14 -20.14 0.62
N GLY A 241 8.31 -19.05 -0.12
CA GLY A 241 8.86 -17.79 0.38
C GLY A 241 10.40 -17.75 0.43
N GLU A 242 11.10 -18.89 0.19
CA GLU A 242 12.56 -18.89 0.16
C GLU A 242 13.09 -18.23 -1.12
N SER A 243 14.16 -17.43 -0.99
CA SER A 243 14.89 -16.86 -2.12
C SER A 243 15.30 -17.94 -3.12
N GLU A 244 15.18 -17.65 -4.42
CA GLU A 244 15.59 -18.60 -5.47
C GLU A 244 17.12 -18.79 -5.50
N THR A 245 17.88 -17.80 -5.06
CA THR A 245 19.34 -17.75 -5.24
C THR A 245 20.14 -17.84 -3.95
N LEU A 246 19.55 -17.50 -2.78
CA LEU A 246 20.23 -17.51 -1.50
C LEU A 246 19.45 -18.36 -0.48
N LYS A 247 19.93 -19.57 -0.18
CA LYS A 247 19.27 -20.48 0.78
C LYS A 247 19.17 -19.86 2.17
N GLY A 248 18.11 -20.19 2.91
CA GLY A 248 17.89 -19.69 4.26
C GLY A 248 17.46 -18.23 4.35
N LEU A 249 17.40 -17.50 3.22
CA LEU A 249 16.76 -16.20 3.11
C LEU A 249 15.33 -16.42 2.64
N PHE A 250 14.40 -15.83 3.34
CA PHE A 250 12.98 -15.83 3.01
C PHE A 250 12.47 -14.40 2.86
N ALA A 251 11.41 -14.22 2.09
CA ALA A 251 10.66 -12.97 2.06
C ALA A 251 9.16 -13.24 2.09
N ALA A 252 8.41 -12.33 2.72
CA ALA A 252 6.97 -12.42 2.86
C ALA A 252 6.29 -11.06 2.70
N GLY A 253 5.00 -11.10 2.34
CA GLY A 253 4.21 -9.89 2.12
C GLY A 253 4.70 -9.09 0.92
N GLU A 254 4.62 -7.77 1.01
CA GLU A 254 5.00 -6.85 -0.08
C GLU A 254 6.52 -6.82 -0.35
N ALA A 255 7.34 -7.31 0.58
CA ALA A 255 8.79 -7.46 0.36
C ALA A 255 9.13 -8.58 -0.63
N ALA A 256 8.22 -9.52 -0.86
CA ALA A 256 8.43 -10.67 -1.72
C ALA A 256 7.83 -10.47 -3.11
N CYS A 257 8.51 -10.96 -4.13
CA CYS A 257 7.95 -11.12 -5.47
C CYS A 257 7.87 -12.60 -5.82
N TRP A 258 6.66 -13.10 -5.86
CA TRP A 258 6.35 -14.43 -6.31
C TRP A 258 5.54 -14.37 -7.61
N THR A 259 6.04 -15.00 -8.66
CA THR A 259 5.56 -14.83 -10.04
C THR A 259 4.21 -15.48 -10.34
N MET A 260 3.64 -16.28 -9.44
CA MET A 260 2.39 -16.99 -9.74
C MET A 260 1.16 -16.09 -9.95
N PRO A 261 0.98 -14.96 -9.28
CA PRO A 261 -0.09 -14.01 -9.60
C PRO A 261 0.22 -13.12 -10.80
N GLY A 262 1.39 -13.24 -11.43
CA GLY A 262 1.85 -12.30 -12.44
C GLY A 262 2.09 -10.91 -11.85
N LEU A 263 1.77 -9.86 -12.62
CA LEU A 263 1.85 -8.47 -12.18
C LEU A 263 0.58 -7.98 -11.45
N SER A 264 -0.35 -8.88 -11.12
CA SER A 264 -1.57 -8.55 -10.40
C SER A 264 -1.43 -8.86 -8.92
N ARG A 265 -1.62 -7.85 -8.09
CA ARG A 265 -1.75 -8.02 -6.65
C ARG A 265 -2.98 -8.87 -6.33
N LEU A 266 -2.76 -9.96 -5.58
CA LEU A 266 -3.84 -10.75 -4.97
C LEU A 266 -4.06 -10.25 -3.56
N GLY A 267 -4.30 -9.21 -3.13
CA GLY A 267 -4.49 -8.71 -1.76
C GLY A 267 -4.06 -9.69 -0.66
N GLY A 268 -3.24 -9.27 0.27
CA GLY A 268 -2.73 -10.13 1.33
C GLY A 268 -1.66 -11.13 0.85
N ASN A 269 -0.70 -10.65 0.11
CA ASN A 269 0.47 -11.45 -0.28
C ASN A 269 1.24 -11.94 0.94
#